data_09d2c539f6e71016f8c1c4d7052fc4e6
#
_entry.id   09d2c539f6e71016f8c1c4d7052fc4e6
#
_cell.length_a   1.000
_cell.length_b   1.000
_cell.length_c   1.000
_cell.angle_alpha   90.00
_cell.angle_beta   90.00
_cell.angle_gamma   90.00
#
_symmetry.space_group_name_H-M   'P 1'
#
loop_
_entity.id
_entity.type
_entity.pdbx_description
1 polymer ?
#
loop_
_entity_poly.entity_id
_entity_poly.type
_entity_poly.pdbx_seq_one_letter_code
_entity_poly.pdbx_strand_id
1 'polypeptide(L)'
;VRIAVTGATGFVGGAVADAAEARGWEVVRYARRQGEGLEYWDLAGLPPARLPRVDAVVHAGAHVADWGDAAVFHRANVEGTRAVAEAFAGTRLVHISSSSVYPWWEPCVDRPEDEVAARHLNAYGRSKALADVEARKHGDAVALRPHAVYGPGDRTLLPRLVSNIRAGRLLSIGHPGVKHQLTHVDNLTRAVLAACQSTVRGAVNVGDAQPVELGAVLRQVLDVSGRSDVPVTYLPEPAAMALAAVSEAASRATGRAPKLTRYAVSQVGKQRTYRLDRLRDELGIEPISTTVSDAGKWLEHGA
;
A
#
# COMPACT_ATOMS: atom_id res chain seq x y z
N VAL A 1 5.48 24.47 7.81
CA VAL A 1 5.91 23.07 8.01
C VAL A 1 6.77 22.67 6.84
N ARG A 2 7.90 22.03 7.12
CA ARG A 2 8.81 21.50 6.12
C ARG A 2 8.92 19.99 6.28
N ILE A 3 8.68 19.21 5.20
CA ILE A 3 8.78 17.76 5.25
C ILE A 3 9.71 17.20 4.17
N ALA A 4 10.29 16.03 4.45
CA ALA A 4 10.97 15.22 3.46
C ALA A 4 10.08 14.03 3.06
N VAL A 5 9.96 13.73 1.78
CA VAL A 5 9.16 12.60 1.28
C VAL A 5 10.04 11.68 0.45
N THR A 6 10.28 10.45 0.92
CA THR A 6 10.94 9.43 0.10
C THR A 6 9.93 8.68 -0.76
N GLY A 7 10.33 8.25 -1.95
CA GLY A 7 9.40 7.66 -2.90
C GLY A 7 8.41 8.68 -3.49
N ALA A 8 8.77 9.97 -3.52
CA ALA A 8 7.92 11.09 -3.95
C ALA A 8 7.45 11.02 -5.42
N THR A 9 8.01 10.13 -6.23
CA THR A 9 7.55 9.88 -7.62
C THR A 9 6.63 8.67 -7.74
N GLY A 10 6.36 7.97 -6.62
CA GLY A 10 5.39 6.89 -6.53
C GLY A 10 3.96 7.41 -6.32
N PHE A 11 2.97 6.52 -6.42
CA PHE A 11 1.57 6.87 -6.26
C PHE A 11 1.28 7.55 -4.91
N VAL A 12 1.59 6.89 -3.80
CA VAL A 12 1.30 7.44 -2.46
C VAL A 12 2.22 8.60 -2.12
N GLY A 13 3.54 8.46 -2.34
CA GLY A 13 4.50 9.52 -2.02
C GLY A 13 4.28 10.80 -2.82
N GLY A 14 3.90 10.68 -4.10
CA GLY A 14 3.52 11.82 -4.94
C GLY A 14 2.27 12.52 -4.41
N ALA A 15 1.21 11.77 -4.16
CA ALA A 15 -0.04 12.33 -3.64
C ALA A 15 0.16 13.06 -2.30
N VAL A 16 1.00 12.51 -1.41
CA VAL A 16 1.33 13.18 -0.13
C VAL A 16 2.12 14.47 -0.35
N ALA A 17 3.11 14.44 -1.23
CA ALA A 17 3.91 15.61 -1.52
C ALA A 17 3.07 16.75 -2.13
N ASP A 18 2.23 16.41 -3.12
CA ASP A 18 1.32 17.37 -3.78
C ASP A 18 0.32 17.97 -2.78
N ALA A 19 -0.26 17.15 -1.90
CA ALA A 19 -1.22 17.62 -0.90
C ALA A 19 -0.55 18.46 0.22
N ALA A 20 0.71 18.21 0.54
CA ALA A 20 1.48 19.02 1.48
C ALA A 20 1.78 20.41 0.88
N GLU A 21 2.24 20.46 -0.38
CA GLU A 21 2.48 21.72 -1.10
C GLU A 21 1.20 22.53 -1.27
N ALA A 22 0.06 21.90 -1.59
CA ALA A 22 -1.25 22.54 -1.66
C ALA A 22 -1.68 23.20 -0.33
N ARG A 23 -1.12 22.73 0.80
CA ARG A 23 -1.29 23.35 2.13
C ARG A 23 -0.25 24.43 2.47
N GLY A 24 0.62 24.76 1.52
CA GLY A 24 1.70 25.72 1.71
C GLY A 24 2.88 25.18 2.51
N TRP A 25 3.05 23.84 2.59
CA TRP A 25 4.22 23.23 3.21
C TRP A 25 5.39 23.21 2.24
N GLU A 26 6.59 23.30 2.75
CA GLU A 26 7.82 23.08 1.98
C GLU A 26 8.10 21.57 1.92
N VAL A 27 8.27 21.02 0.71
CA VAL A 27 8.49 19.58 0.50
C VAL A 27 9.80 19.31 -0.19
N VAL A 28 10.67 18.52 0.45
CA VAL A 28 11.87 17.95 -0.17
C VAL A 28 11.54 16.57 -0.70
N ARG A 29 11.54 16.41 -2.03
CA ARG A 29 11.11 15.20 -2.73
C ARG A 29 12.30 14.30 -3.05
N TYR A 30 12.43 13.14 -2.42
CA TYR A 30 13.46 12.14 -2.71
C TYR A 30 12.96 11.06 -3.66
N ALA A 31 13.75 10.77 -4.72
CA ALA A 31 13.44 9.74 -5.70
C ALA A 31 14.72 9.08 -6.24
N ARG A 32 14.57 7.88 -6.84
CA ARG A 32 15.64 7.16 -7.54
C ARG A 32 15.92 7.71 -8.94
N ARG A 33 15.09 8.60 -9.46
CA ARG A 33 15.28 9.26 -10.74
C ARG A 33 15.66 10.72 -10.51
N GLN A 34 16.47 11.25 -11.40
CA GLN A 34 16.76 12.68 -11.46
C GLN A 34 15.57 13.41 -12.12
N GLY A 35 15.35 14.66 -11.76
CA GLY A 35 14.31 15.52 -12.30
C GLY A 35 14.26 16.84 -11.58
N GLU A 36 13.60 17.81 -12.17
CA GLU A 36 13.40 19.13 -11.56
C GLU A 36 12.61 18.98 -10.25
N GLY A 37 13.06 19.65 -9.19
CA GLY A 37 12.47 19.58 -7.86
C GLY A 37 12.63 18.22 -7.16
N LEU A 38 13.50 17.32 -7.66
CA LEU A 38 13.77 16.02 -7.07
C LEU A 38 15.21 15.93 -6.58
N GLU A 39 15.36 15.47 -5.35
CA GLU A 39 16.63 15.06 -4.77
C GLU A 39 16.85 13.55 -5.01
N TYR A 40 18.04 13.17 -5.43
CA TYR A 40 18.34 11.76 -5.69
C TYR A 40 18.58 10.99 -4.38
N TRP A 41 17.84 9.91 -4.18
CA TRP A 41 18.12 8.91 -3.16
C TRP A 41 17.63 7.53 -3.61
N ASP A 42 18.58 6.61 -3.82
CA ASP A 42 18.27 5.18 -3.91
C ASP A 42 18.31 4.58 -2.50
N LEU A 43 17.16 4.14 -2.00
CA LEU A 43 17.02 3.55 -0.66
C LEU A 43 17.80 2.24 -0.48
N ALA A 44 18.24 1.60 -1.57
CA ALA A 44 19.16 0.46 -1.54
C ALA A 44 20.62 0.86 -1.44
N GLY A 45 20.92 2.16 -1.45
CA GLY A 45 22.26 2.75 -1.38
C GLY A 45 22.44 3.66 -0.16
N LEU A 46 23.51 4.44 -0.17
CA LEU A 46 23.82 5.39 0.89
C LEU A 46 22.87 6.59 0.86
N PRO A 47 22.57 7.19 2.02
CA PRO A 47 21.82 8.43 2.08
C PRO A 47 22.60 9.59 1.42
N PRO A 48 21.91 10.66 0.98
CA PRO A 48 22.57 11.88 0.51
C PRO A 48 23.55 12.43 1.54
N ALA A 49 24.69 12.94 1.07
CA ALA A 49 25.74 13.46 1.95
C ALA A 49 25.29 14.68 2.79
N ARG A 50 24.27 15.39 2.32
CA ARG A 50 23.64 16.51 3.05
C ARG A 50 22.15 16.33 3.05
N LEU A 51 21.56 16.40 4.23
CA LEU A 51 20.12 16.34 4.43
C LEU A 51 19.62 17.67 4.98
N PRO A 52 18.49 18.18 4.51
CA PRO A 52 17.89 19.39 5.05
C PRO A 52 17.33 19.12 6.46
N ARG A 53 17.23 20.16 7.26
CA ARG A 53 16.42 20.11 8.47
C ARG A 53 14.93 20.14 8.07
N VAL A 54 14.17 19.23 8.60
CA VAL A 54 12.73 19.09 8.36
C VAL A 54 11.99 18.80 9.66
N ASP A 55 10.72 19.15 9.72
CA ASP A 55 9.86 18.89 10.88
C ASP A 55 9.43 17.41 10.93
N ALA A 56 9.24 16.78 9.75
CA ALA A 56 8.90 15.38 9.65
C ALA A 56 9.43 14.74 8.35
N VAL A 57 9.62 13.42 8.39
CA VAL A 57 9.98 12.59 7.23
C VAL A 57 8.84 11.63 6.95
N VAL A 58 8.31 11.66 5.72
CA VAL A 58 7.37 10.69 5.20
C VAL A 58 8.14 9.64 4.39
N HIS A 59 8.21 8.41 4.92
CA HIS A 59 8.87 7.31 4.25
C HIS A 59 7.85 6.46 3.47
N ALA A 60 7.61 6.84 2.19
CA ALA A 60 6.73 6.14 1.27
C ALA A 60 7.48 5.31 0.21
N GLY A 61 8.82 5.40 0.18
CA GLY A 61 9.66 4.63 -0.73
C GLY A 61 9.68 3.15 -0.37
N ALA A 62 9.29 2.29 -1.31
CA ALA A 62 9.34 0.84 -1.15
C ALA A 62 9.41 0.13 -2.51
N HIS A 63 9.98 -1.08 -2.52
CA HIS A 63 9.81 -2.03 -3.61
C HIS A 63 8.51 -2.81 -3.40
N VAL A 64 7.56 -2.67 -4.33
CA VAL A 64 6.22 -3.26 -4.23
C VAL A 64 6.01 -4.21 -5.41
N ALA A 65 5.93 -5.51 -5.14
CA ALA A 65 5.59 -6.54 -6.11
C ALA A 65 5.13 -7.81 -5.39
N ASP A 66 4.28 -8.61 -6.05
CA ASP A 66 3.77 -9.85 -5.47
C ASP A 66 4.81 -10.99 -5.53
N TRP A 67 5.84 -10.83 -6.38
CA TRP A 67 6.86 -11.83 -6.67
C TRP A 67 8.21 -11.19 -6.96
N GLY A 68 9.29 -11.85 -6.60
CA GLY A 68 10.66 -11.41 -6.87
C GLY A 68 11.67 -11.92 -5.86
N ASP A 69 12.92 -11.51 -6.03
CA ASP A 69 14.04 -11.89 -5.15
C ASP A 69 13.89 -11.25 -3.76
N ALA A 70 13.97 -12.07 -2.72
CA ALA A 70 13.86 -11.65 -1.33
C ALA A 70 14.95 -10.64 -0.92
N ALA A 71 16.15 -10.73 -1.49
CA ALA A 71 17.24 -9.80 -1.21
C ALA A 71 16.94 -8.39 -1.74
N VAL A 72 16.26 -8.27 -2.89
CA VAL A 72 15.83 -6.97 -3.45
C VAL A 72 14.81 -6.31 -2.53
N PHE A 73 13.80 -7.07 -2.07
CA PHE A 73 12.82 -6.57 -1.10
C PHE A 73 13.47 -6.17 0.22
N HIS A 74 14.37 -6.99 0.73
CA HIS A 74 15.03 -6.72 2.01
C HIS A 74 15.85 -5.43 1.93
N ARG A 75 16.69 -5.29 0.91
CA ARG A 75 17.52 -4.10 0.68
C ARG A 75 16.68 -2.83 0.59
N ALA A 76 15.69 -2.83 -0.31
CA ALA A 76 14.91 -1.63 -0.57
C ALA A 76 13.97 -1.27 0.61
N ASN A 77 13.30 -2.28 1.22
CA ASN A 77 12.26 -2.01 2.19
C ASN A 77 12.76 -2.00 3.64
N VAL A 78 13.68 -2.91 4.01
CA VAL A 78 14.15 -3.03 5.40
C VAL A 78 15.36 -2.15 5.65
N GLU A 79 16.44 -2.36 4.86
CA GLU A 79 17.65 -1.56 4.99
C GLU A 79 17.40 -0.10 4.60
N GLY A 80 16.57 0.14 3.54
CA GLY A 80 16.15 1.47 3.17
C GLY A 80 15.38 2.20 4.26
N THR A 81 14.45 1.51 4.97
CA THR A 81 13.75 2.09 6.13
C THR A 81 14.70 2.42 7.25
N ARG A 82 15.65 1.52 7.55
CA ARG A 82 16.69 1.77 8.56
C ARG A 82 17.55 2.98 8.18
N ALA A 83 18.01 3.06 6.93
CA ALA A 83 18.81 4.18 6.44
C ALA A 83 18.07 5.52 6.56
N VAL A 84 16.76 5.56 6.27
CA VAL A 84 15.94 6.77 6.44
C VAL A 84 15.82 7.14 7.92
N ALA A 85 15.55 6.16 8.79
CA ALA A 85 15.42 6.40 10.24
C ALA A 85 16.73 6.91 10.86
N GLU A 86 17.87 6.37 10.44
CA GLU A 86 19.20 6.80 10.89
C GLU A 86 19.56 8.20 10.36
N ALA A 87 19.32 8.43 9.06
CA ALA A 87 19.62 9.68 8.39
C ALA A 87 18.85 10.89 8.96
N PHE A 88 17.64 10.65 9.45
CA PHE A 88 16.78 11.64 10.08
C PHE A 88 16.58 11.38 11.58
N ALA A 89 17.62 10.90 12.26
CA ALA A 89 17.57 10.66 13.70
C ALA A 89 17.09 11.93 14.47
N GLY A 90 16.13 11.74 15.38
CA GLY A 90 15.54 12.83 16.14
C GLY A 90 14.47 13.64 15.41
N THR A 91 14.15 13.32 14.16
CA THR A 91 13.06 13.92 13.38
C THR A 91 11.84 13.01 13.40
N ARG A 92 10.63 13.55 13.42
CA ARG A 92 9.37 12.80 13.31
C ARG A 92 9.37 11.90 12.07
N LEU A 93 9.15 10.59 12.24
CA LEU A 93 9.09 9.62 11.14
C LEU A 93 7.67 9.09 10.92
N VAL A 94 7.10 9.33 9.75
CA VAL A 94 5.83 8.74 9.30
C VAL A 94 6.14 7.68 8.24
N HIS A 95 6.07 6.41 8.62
CA HIS A 95 6.35 5.28 7.72
C HIS A 95 5.06 4.77 7.08
N ILE A 96 5.04 4.67 5.76
CA ILE A 96 3.95 4.02 5.03
C ILE A 96 4.19 2.51 5.04
N SER A 97 3.56 1.84 5.99
CA SER A 97 3.57 0.39 6.15
C SER A 97 2.52 -0.28 5.23
N SER A 98 1.89 -1.35 5.63
CA SER A 98 0.87 -2.07 4.86
C SER A 98 0.11 -3.03 5.76
N SER A 99 -1.15 -3.30 5.45
CA SER A 99 -1.91 -4.40 6.06
C SER A 99 -1.35 -5.80 5.74
N SER A 100 -0.42 -5.92 4.78
CA SER A 100 0.28 -7.18 4.48
C SER A 100 1.16 -7.68 5.64
N VAL A 101 1.36 -6.87 6.66
CA VAL A 101 2.04 -7.25 7.91
C VAL A 101 1.20 -8.19 8.78
N TYR A 102 -0.13 -8.24 8.58
CA TYR A 102 -1.03 -9.11 9.33
C TYR A 102 -1.05 -10.55 8.81
N PRO A 103 -1.61 -11.50 9.58
CA PRO A 103 -1.70 -12.89 9.18
C PRO A 103 -2.43 -13.08 7.84
N TRP A 104 -1.84 -13.89 6.97
CA TRP A 104 -2.42 -14.24 5.67
C TRP A 104 -3.35 -15.48 5.73
N TRP A 105 -3.16 -16.35 6.73
CA TRP A 105 -3.84 -17.66 6.85
C TRP A 105 -5.25 -17.56 7.39
N GLU A 106 -5.59 -16.47 8.04
CA GLU A 106 -6.91 -16.20 8.63
C GLU A 106 -7.52 -14.91 8.07
N PRO A 107 -8.85 -14.74 8.13
CA PRO A 107 -9.48 -13.46 7.85
C PRO A 107 -9.03 -12.39 8.87
N CYS A 108 -8.86 -11.17 8.39
CA CYS A 108 -8.81 -10.00 9.27
C CYS A 108 -10.23 -9.48 9.42
N VAL A 109 -10.81 -9.60 10.60
CA VAL A 109 -12.15 -9.11 10.91
C VAL A 109 -12.02 -8.06 12.00
N ASP A 110 -12.28 -6.81 11.65
CA ASP A 110 -12.14 -5.67 12.55
C ASP A 110 -10.79 -5.70 13.31
N ARG A 111 -9.72 -5.95 12.54
CA ARG A 111 -8.39 -6.25 13.10
C ARG A 111 -7.78 -5.00 13.72
N PRO A 112 -7.38 -5.02 15.00
CA PRO A 112 -6.65 -3.92 15.64
C PRO A 112 -5.20 -3.85 15.14
N GLU A 113 -4.45 -2.83 15.61
CA GLU A 113 -3.04 -2.63 15.32
C GLU A 113 -2.11 -3.56 16.11
N ASP A 114 -2.32 -4.86 15.92
CA ASP A 114 -1.53 -5.90 16.55
C ASP A 114 -0.08 -5.93 16.06
N GLU A 115 0.71 -6.79 16.71
CA GLU A 115 2.06 -7.11 16.24
C GLU A 115 2.05 -7.71 14.84
N VAL A 116 3.14 -7.53 14.13
CA VAL A 116 3.30 -8.08 12.78
C VAL A 116 3.35 -9.61 12.83
N ALA A 117 2.81 -10.26 11.81
CA ALA A 117 2.84 -11.72 11.71
C ALA A 117 4.29 -12.25 11.58
N ALA A 118 4.55 -13.38 12.23
CA ALA A 118 5.86 -14.01 12.18
C ALA A 118 6.15 -14.72 10.84
N ARG A 119 5.10 -15.06 10.07
CA ARG A 119 5.20 -15.78 8.80
C ARG A 119 4.47 -15.06 7.69
N HIS A 120 5.07 -15.02 6.50
CA HIS A 120 4.53 -14.36 5.31
C HIS A 120 4.62 -15.29 4.10
N LEU A 121 3.68 -15.15 3.14
CA LEU A 121 3.63 -15.95 1.91
C LEU A 121 4.73 -15.56 0.92
N ASN A 122 5.14 -14.30 0.92
CA ASN A 122 6.08 -13.77 -0.04
C ASN A 122 7.10 -12.81 0.60
N ALA A 123 8.12 -12.46 -0.17
CA ALA A 123 9.18 -11.56 0.26
C ALA A 123 8.67 -10.14 0.53
N TYR A 124 7.64 -9.69 -0.20
CA TYR A 124 7.03 -8.38 0.02
C TYR A 124 6.41 -8.27 1.41
N GLY A 125 5.46 -9.14 1.77
CA GLY A 125 4.82 -9.11 3.09
C GLY A 125 5.84 -9.21 4.23
N ARG A 126 6.84 -10.11 4.08
CA ARG A 126 7.94 -10.22 5.05
C ARG A 126 8.73 -8.94 5.17
N SER A 127 9.12 -8.32 4.05
CA SER A 127 9.90 -7.08 4.07
C SER A 127 9.13 -5.91 4.66
N LYS A 128 7.81 -5.80 4.38
CA LYS A 128 6.96 -4.76 4.98
C LYS A 128 6.80 -4.95 6.49
N ALA A 129 6.67 -6.20 6.97
CA ALA A 129 6.62 -6.49 8.39
C ALA A 129 7.92 -6.11 9.10
N LEU A 130 9.07 -6.47 8.52
CA LEU A 130 10.39 -6.10 9.07
C LEU A 130 10.60 -4.58 9.03
N ALA A 131 10.21 -3.90 7.93
CA ALA A 131 10.29 -2.45 7.81
C ALA A 131 9.39 -1.72 8.82
N ASP A 132 8.18 -2.22 9.08
CA ASP A 132 7.28 -1.71 10.11
C ASP A 132 7.95 -1.76 11.51
N VAL A 133 8.59 -2.88 11.83
CA VAL A 133 9.35 -3.02 13.08
C VAL A 133 10.56 -2.10 13.13
N GLU A 134 11.34 -1.99 12.04
CA GLU A 134 12.49 -1.07 11.96
C GLU A 134 12.07 0.39 12.13
N ALA A 135 11.03 0.83 11.44
CA ALA A 135 10.53 2.21 11.57
C ALA A 135 10.10 2.52 13.01
N ARG A 136 9.42 1.59 13.69
CA ARG A 136 8.94 1.80 15.07
C ARG A 136 10.05 1.78 16.13
N LYS A 137 11.27 1.34 15.80
CA LYS A 137 12.45 1.50 16.66
C LYS A 137 12.93 2.95 16.74
N HIS A 138 12.59 3.76 15.75
CA HIS A 138 12.84 5.21 15.79
C HIS A 138 11.98 5.83 16.89
N GLY A 139 12.56 6.56 17.82
CA GLY A 139 11.90 6.98 19.06
C GLY A 139 10.66 7.86 18.87
N ASP A 140 10.52 8.54 17.72
CA ASP A 140 9.36 9.35 17.34
C ASP A 140 8.82 8.91 15.97
N ALA A 141 8.21 7.71 15.90
CA ALA A 141 7.70 7.14 14.67
C ALA A 141 6.26 6.66 14.78
N VAL A 142 5.53 6.78 13.67
CA VAL A 142 4.25 6.13 13.43
C VAL A 142 4.30 5.34 12.12
N ALA A 143 3.82 4.10 12.14
CA ALA A 143 3.66 3.25 10.96
C ALA A 143 2.19 3.22 10.55
N LEU A 144 1.86 3.82 9.41
CA LEU A 144 0.50 3.81 8.85
C LEU A 144 0.32 2.53 8.01
N ARG A 145 -0.73 1.75 8.30
CA ARG A 145 -1.02 0.45 7.68
C ARG A 145 -2.26 0.51 6.78
N PRO A 146 -2.14 1.01 5.54
CA PRO A 146 -3.23 0.98 4.58
C PRO A 146 -3.46 -0.42 4.00
N HIS A 147 -4.68 -0.68 3.48
CA HIS A 147 -5.02 -1.85 2.69
C HIS A 147 -5.54 -1.44 1.33
N ALA A 148 -4.98 -2.05 0.26
CA ALA A 148 -5.48 -1.88 -1.10
C ALA A 148 -5.73 -0.39 -1.45
N VAL A 149 -4.64 0.40 -1.48
CA VAL A 149 -4.72 1.84 -1.77
C VAL A 149 -5.15 2.06 -3.22
N TYR A 150 -6.16 2.90 -3.43
CA TYR A 150 -6.72 3.25 -4.73
C TYR A 150 -7.00 4.77 -4.81
N GLY A 151 -7.26 5.27 -6.03
CA GLY A 151 -7.60 6.67 -6.26
C GLY A 151 -6.85 7.28 -7.44
N PRO A 152 -6.91 8.60 -7.63
CA PRO A 152 -6.18 9.29 -8.69
C PRO A 152 -4.69 8.99 -8.66
N GLY A 153 -4.13 8.53 -9.79
CA GLY A 153 -2.73 8.12 -9.91
C GLY A 153 -2.45 6.64 -9.58
N ASP A 154 -3.47 5.83 -9.25
CA ASP A 154 -3.33 4.37 -9.09
C ASP A 154 -2.96 3.71 -10.42
N ARG A 155 -1.78 3.09 -10.46
CA ARG A 155 -1.26 2.33 -11.62
C ARG A 155 -1.24 0.83 -11.37
N THR A 156 -1.76 0.37 -10.24
CA THR A 156 -1.58 -1.01 -9.79
C THR A 156 -2.89 -1.73 -9.52
N LEU A 157 -3.74 -1.25 -8.64
CA LEU A 157 -4.91 -1.99 -8.17
C LEU A 157 -6.02 -2.03 -9.23
N LEU A 158 -6.57 -0.87 -9.59
CA LEU A 158 -7.69 -0.80 -10.55
C LEU A 158 -7.27 -1.18 -11.97
N PRO A 159 -6.11 -0.75 -12.52
CA PRO A 159 -5.65 -1.21 -13.83
C PRO A 159 -5.44 -2.72 -13.90
N ARG A 160 -4.86 -3.35 -12.85
CA ARG A 160 -4.70 -4.81 -12.79
C ARG A 160 -6.05 -5.53 -12.75
N LEU A 161 -7.01 -4.98 -12.05
CA LEU A 161 -8.36 -5.54 -11.99
C LEU A 161 -8.97 -5.61 -13.39
N VAL A 162 -8.97 -4.51 -14.13
CA VAL A 162 -9.51 -4.43 -15.49
C VAL A 162 -8.69 -5.31 -16.45
N SER A 163 -7.36 -5.37 -16.31
CA SER A 163 -6.50 -6.22 -17.13
C SER A 163 -6.71 -7.72 -16.90
N ASN A 164 -7.38 -8.12 -15.81
CA ASN A 164 -7.71 -9.52 -15.52
C ASN A 164 -8.98 -10.03 -16.22
N ILE A 165 -9.61 -9.21 -17.06
CA ILE A 165 -10.69 -9.68 -17.93
C ILE A 165 -10.10 -10.62 -18.99
N ARG A 166 -10.57 -11.87 -19.02
CA ARG A 166 -10.14 -12.93 -19.94
C ARG A 166 -11.35 -13.62 -20.54
N ALA A 167 -11.34 -13.82 -21.86
CA ALA A 167 -12.44 -14.45 -22.58
C ALA A 167 -13.82 -13.84 -22.22
N GLY A 168 -13.89 -12.50 -22.12
CA GLY A 168 -15.13 -11.77 -21.81
C GLY A 168 -15.62 -11.92 -20.37
N ARG A 169 -14.78 -12.38 -19.43
CA ARG A 169 -15.13 -12.53 -17.99
C ARG A 169 -14.06 -11.95 -17.09
N LEU A 170 -14.47 -11.34 -15.99
CA LEU A 170 -13.57 -10.97 -14.90
C LEU A 170 -13.50 -12.13 -13.89
N LEU A 171 -12.31 -12.70 -13.73
CA LEU A 171 -12.08 -13.74 -12.75
C LEU A 171 -11.68 -13.11 -11.41
N SER A 172 -12.44 -13.38 -10.36
CA SER A 172 -12.15 -13.01 -8.98
C SER A 172 -12.00 -14.25 -8.09
N ILE A 173 -11.69 -14.06 -6.81
CA ILE A 173 -11.40 -15.12 -5.86
C ILE A 173 -12.35 -15.02 -4.66
N GLY A 174 -12.76 -16.16 -4.10
CA GLY A 174 -13.65 -16.24 -2.96
C GLY A 174 -15.11 -16.17 -3.37
N HIS A 175 -15.84 -15.18 -2.89
CA HIS A 175 -17.25 -14.94 -3.20
C HIS A 175 -17.57 -13.43 -3.17
N PRO A 176 -18.66 -12.96 -3.79
CA PRO A 176 -18.95 -11.53 -3.94
C PRO A 176 -19.10 -10.77 -2.61
N GLY A 177 -19.58 -11.42 -1.56
CA GLY A 177 -19.76 -10.81 -0.24
C GLY A 177 -18.52 -10.75 0.65
N VAL A 178 -17.31 -11.08 0.14
CA VAL A 178 -16.07 -10.87 0.90
C VAL A 178 -15.87 -9.39 1.16
N LYS A 179 -15.71 -9.00 2.43
CA LYS A 179 -15.58 -7.59 2.83
C LYS A 179 -14.12 -7.14 2.87
N HIS A 180 -13.87 -5.98 2.29
CA HIS A 180 -12.58 -5.30 2.28
C HIS A 180 -12.69 -3.88 2.78
N GLN A 181 -11.77 -3.49 3.66
CA GLN A 181 -11.53 -2.09 4.05
C GLN A 181 -10.52 -1.52 3.07
N LEU A 182 -10.98 -0.91 1.99
CA LEU A 182 -10.11 -0.24 1.04
C LEU A 182 -9.53 1.05 1.65
N THR A 183 -8.55 1.65 1.00
CA THR A 183 -7.96 2.91 1.41
C THR A 183 -7.92 3.86 0.23
N HIS A 184 -8.80 4.85 0.18
CA HIS A 184 -8.68 5.92 -0.80
C HIS A 184 -7.40 6.73 -0.53
N VAL A 185 -6.69 7.13 -1.58
CA VAL A 185 -5.41 7.86 -1.45
C VAL A 185 -5.57 9.15 -0.65
N ASP A 186 -6.74 9.82 -0.72
CA ASP A 186 -7.01 11.03 0.07
C ASP A 186 -7.12 10.72 1.58
N ASN A 187 -7.73 9.59 1.96
CA ASN A 187 -7.77 9.16 3.36
C ASN A 187 -6.36 8.92 3.90
N LEU A 188 -5.53 8.24 3.10
CA LEU A 188 -4.12 7.99 3.45
C LEU A 188 -3.33 9.30 3.54
N THR A 189 -3.47 10.18 2.56
CA THR A 189 -2.79 11.47 2.53
C THR A 189 -3.16 12.34 3.74
N ARG A 190 -4.45 12.44 4.07
CA ARG A 190 -4.93 13.16 5.26
C ARG A 190 -4.32 12.58 6.55
N ALA A 191 -4.30 11.25 6.67
CA ALA A 191 -3.70 10.57 7.81
C ALA A 191 -2.19 10.84 7.91
N VAL A 192 -1.46 10.83 6.78
CA VAL A 192 -0.02 11.16 6.73
C VAL A 192 0.24 12.59 7.19
N LEU A 193 -0.49 13.56 6.66
CA LEU A 193 -0.29 14.96 7.01
C LEU A 193 -0.64 15.25 8.47
N ALA A 194 -1.69 14.64 9.01
CA ALA A 194 -1.99 14.69 10.44
C ALA A 194 -0.89 14.04 11.29
N ALA A 195 -0.39 12.88 10.85
CA ALA A 195 0.68 12.16 11.52
C ALA A 195 1.99 12.96 11.57
N CYS A 196 2.31 13.76 10.55
CA CYS A 196 3.49 14.65 10.55
C CYS A 196 3.45 15.69 11.70
N GLN A 197 2.27 16.13 12.11
CA GLN A 197 2.08 17.15 13.15
C GLN A 197 1.62 16.57 14.50
N SER A 198 1.51 15.24 14.61
CA SER A 198 1.06 14.56 15.84
C SER A 198 2.21 13.99 16.65
N THR A 199 1.92 13.57 17.86
CA THR A 199 2.82 12.80 18.73
C THR A 199 2.45 11.32 18.81
N VAL A 200 1.51 10.87 17.99
CA VAL A 200 1.04 9.47 17.91
C VAL A 200 2.19 8.56 17.47
N ARG A 201 2.40 7.48 18.20
CA ARG A 201 3.47 6.51 17.95
C ARG A 201 2.91 5.10 17.75
N GLY A 202 3.77 4.21 17.25
CA GLY A 202 3.40 2.82 17.00
C GLY A 202 2.74 2.61 15.65
N ALA A 203 1.74 1.74 15.56
CA ALA A 203 1.04 1.46 14.32
C ALA A 203 -0.37 2.08 14.30
N VAL A 204 -0.85 2.52 13.14
CA VAL A 204 -2.21 3.02 12.93
C VAL A 204 -2.75 2.43 11.63
N ASN A 205 -3.89 1.73 11.68
CA ASN A 205 -4.61 1.29 10.49
C ASN A 205 -5.21 2.49 9.77
N VAL A 206 -5.12 2.47 8.43
CA VAL A 206 -5.73 3.51 7.60
C VAL A 206 -6.65 2.85 6.58
N GLY A 207 -7.88 3.29 6.51
CA GLY A 207 -8.89 2.75 5.59
C GLY A 207 -10.02 3.74 5.36
N ASP A 208 -10.91 3.38 4.45
CA ASP A 208 -12.14 4.13 4.19
C ASP A 208 -13.15 3.91 5.34
N ALA A 209 -14.16 4.77 5.44
CA ALA A 209 -15.09 4.84 6.56
C ALA A 209 -15.77 3.49 6.87
N GLN A 210 -16.11 2.72 5.84
CA GLN A 210 -16.82 1.45 5.94
C GLN A 210 -16.17 0.37 5.07
N PRO A 211 -16.15 -0.90 5.51
CA PRO A 211 -15.82 -2.01 4.65
C PRO A 211 -16.85 -2.17 3.53
N VAL A 212 -16.39 -2.56 2.35
CA VAL A 212 -17.22 -2.78 1.16
C VAL A 212 -17.16 -4.23 0.72
N GLU A 213 -18.24 -4.73 0.12
CA GLU A 213 -18.25 -6.05 -0.52
C GLU A 213 -17.46 -6.02 -1.82
N LEU A 214 -16.53 -6.95 -1.98
CA LEU A 214 -15.69 -7.04 -3.17
C LEU A 214 -16.52 -7.08 -4.46
N GLY A 215 -17.61 -7.86 -4.48
CA GLY A 215 -18.48 -7.97 -5.64
C GLY A 215 -19.15 -6.66 -6.04
N ALA A 216 -19.49 -5.82 -5.07
CA ALA A 216 -20.06 -4.50 -5.34
C ALA A 216 -19.03 -3.56 -5.97
N VAL A 217 -17.81 -3.52 -5.41
CA VAL A 217 -16.72 -2.70 -5.95
C VAL A 217 -16.34 -3.16 -7.36
N LEU A 218 -16.23 -4.48 -7.61
CA LEU A 218 -15.92 -5.00 -8.94
C LEU A 218 -16.95 -4.59 -9.99
N ARG A 219 -18.24 -4.66 -9.65
CA ARG A 219 -19.32 -4.18 -10.55
C ARG A 219 -19.21 -2.69 -10.82
N GLN A 220 -19.05 -1.86 -9.78
CA GLN A 220 -18.90 -0.41 -9.96
C GLN A 220 -17.70 -0.07 -10.85
N VAL A 221 -16.55 -0.74 -10.68
CA VAL A 221 -15.37 -0.52 -11.54
C VAL A 221 -15.65 -0.93 -12.99
N LEU A 222 -16.35 -2.05 -13.22
CA LEU A 222 -16.76 -2.46 -14.56
C LEU A 222 -17.71 -1.45 -15.19
N ASP A 223 -18.69 -0.95 -14.44
CA ASP A 223 -19.68 0.02 -14.93
C ASP A 223 -18.99 1.34 -15.33
N VAL A 224 -18.16 1.92 -14.48
CA VAL A 224 -17.46 3.20 -14.79
C VAL A 224 -16.38 3.05 -15.87
N SER A 225 -15.92 1.82 -16.14
CA SER A 225 -14.98 1.52 -17.24
C SER A 225 -15.68 1.13 -18.55
N GLY A 226 -17.01 1.28 -18.64
CA GLY A 226 -17.79 0.95 -19.84
C GLY A 226 -17.87 -0.54 -20.15
N ARG A 227 -17.77 -1.40 -19.11
CA ARG A 227 -17.74 -2.87 -19.22
C ARG A 227 -18.79 -3.55 -18.34
N SER A 228 -19.95 -2.93 -18.18
CA SER A 228 -21.07 -3.41 -17.35
C SER A 228 -21.61 -4.78 -17.77
N ASP A 229 -21.43 -5.15 -19.03
CA ASP A 229 -21.81 -6.45 -19.61
C ASP A 229 -20.86 -7.61 -19.23
N VAL A 230 -19.68 -7.31 -18.67
CA VAL A 230 -18.67 -8.33 -18.30
C VAL A 230 -19.09 -9.05 -17.01
N PRO A 231 -19.39 -10.37 -17.06
CA PRO A 231 -19.73 -11.13 -15.88
C PRO A 231 -18.52 -11.35 -14.98
N VAL A 232 -18.73 -11.28 -13.66
CA VAL A 232 -17.74 -11.63 -12.65
C VAL A 232 -17.90 -13.10 -12.27
N THR A 233 -16.84 -13.87 -12.42
CA THR A 233 -16.79 -15.30 -12.03
C THR A 233 -15.87 -15.45 -10.83
N TYR A 234 -16.32 -16.20 -9.81
CA TYR A 234 -15.55 -16.39 -8.57
C TYR A 234 -14.97 -17.80 -8.51
N LEU A 235 -13.65 -17.88 -8.33
CA LEU A 235 -12.96 -19.14 -8.06
C LEU A 235 -12.89 -19.34 -6.54
N PRO A 236 -13.32 -20.50 -6.00
CA PRO A 236 -13.19 -20.80 -4.58
C PRO A 236 -11.73 -20.65 -4.11
N GLU A 237 -11.54 -20.03 -2.93
CA GLU A 237 -10.21 -19.70 -2.41
C GLU A 237 -9.27 -20.91 -2.33
N PRO A 238 -9.68 -22.13 -1.88
CA PRO A 238 -8.80 -23.29 -1.87
C PRO A 238 -8.31 -23.72 -3.26
N ALA A 239 -9.20 -23.65 -4.28
CA ALA A 239 -8.83 -23.96 -5.66
C ALA A 239 -7.86 -22.90 -6.22
N ALA A 240 -8.11 -21.61 -5.93
CA ALA A 240 -7.21 -20.54 -6.31
C ALA A 240 -5.83 -20.68 -5.65
N MET A 241 -5.77 -21.09 -4.37
CA MET A 241 -4.52 -21.37 -3.66
C MET A 241 -3.72 -22.51 -4.29
N ALA A 242 -4.39 -23.61 -4.69
CA ALA A 242 -3.74 -24.72 -5.36
C ALA A 242 -3.16 -24.30 -6.73
N LEU A 243 -3.96 -23.57 -7.53
CA LEU A 243 -3.50 -23.03 -8.81
C LEU A 243 -2.33 -22.05 -8.65
N ALA A 244 -2.37 -21.19 -7.64
CA ALA A 244 -1.28 -20.27 -7.33
C ALA A 244 0.00 -21.02 -6.93
N ALA A 245 -0.10 -22.09 -6.14
CA ALA A 245 1.05 -22.91 -5.77
C ALA A 245 1.71 -23.55 -7.00
N VAL A 246 0.93 -24.08 -7.93
CA VAL A 246 1.42 -24.62 -9.21
C VAL A 246 2.06 -23.51 -10.06
N SER A 247 1.40 -22.32 -10.15
CA SER A 247 1.94 -21.17 -10.89
C SER A 247 3.29 -20.70 -10.33
N GLU A 248 3.43 -20.64 -9.00
CA GLU A 248 4.69 -20.29 -8.34
C GLU A 248 5.78 -21.35 -8.54
N ALA A 249 5.43 -22.66 -8.53
CA ALA A 249 6.37 -23.75 -8.79
C ALA A 249 6.90 -23.69 -10.24
N ALA A 250 6.00 -23.51 -11.20
CA ALA A 250 6.37 -23.32 -12.61
C ALA A 250 7.25 -22.08 -12.83
N SER A 251 6.96 -21.00 -12.10
CA SER A 251 7.76 -19.77 -12.13
C SER A 251 9.21 -20.02 -11.68
N ARG A 252 9.40 -20.78 -10.60
CA ARG A 252 10.75 -21.14 -10.12
C ARG A 252 11.53 -21.98 -11.13
N ALA A 253 10.84 -22.87 -11.84
CA ALA A 253 11.47 -23.72 -12.87
C ALA A 253 11.80 -22.96 -14.16
N THR A 254 10.98 -21.97 -14.54
CA THR A 254 11.09 -21.29 -15.85
C THR A 254 11.73 -19.90 -15.76
N GLY A 255 11.91 -19.34 -14.58
CA GLY A 255 12.38 -17.96 -14.36
C GLY A 255 11.36 -16.88 -14.75
N ARG A 256 10.14 -17.24 -15.20
CA ARG A 256 9.09 -16.29 -15.57
C ARG A 256 8.24 -15.94 -14.36
N ALA A 257 7.74 -14.70 -14.28
CA ALA A 257 6.84 -14.30 -13.20
C ALA A 257 5.56 -15.14 -13.18
N PRO A 258 5.05 -15.55 -11.99
CA PRO A 258 3.83 -16.33 -11.88
C PRO A 258 2.61 -15.51 -12.29
N LYS A 259 1.66 -16.15 -12.98
CA LYS A 259 0.40 -15.50 -13.36
C LYS A 259 -0.54 -15.25 -12.17
N LEU A 260 -0.43 -16.07 -11.13
CA LEU A 260 -1.18 -15.99 -9.90
C LEU A 260 -0.26 -16.36 -8.74
N THR A 261 -0.26 -15.59 -7.67
CA THR A 261 0.50 -15.86 -6.45
C THR A 261 -0.43 -16.21 -5.30
N ARG A 262 0.02 -17.05 -4.38
CA ARG A 262 -0.72 -17.35 -3.14
C ARG A 262 -0.95 -16.09 -2.31
N TYR A 263 -0.02 -15.13 -2.38
CA TYR A 263 -0.19 -13.83 -1.75
C TYR A 263 -1.39 -13.07 -2.32
N ALA A 264 -1.50 -12.92 -3.64
CA ALA A 264 -2.66 -12.26 -4.27
C ALA A 264 -3.98 -12.96 -3.91
N VAL A 265 -3.99 -14.31 -3.92
CA VAL A 265 -5.16 -15.10 -3.50
C VAL A 265 -5.56 -14.78 -2.06
N SER A 266 -4.60 -14.73 -1.13
CA SER A 266 -4.87 -14.44 0.28
C SER A 266 -5.37 -13.01 0.53
N GLN A 267 -4.95 -12.05 -0.31
CA GLN A 267 -5.36 -10.65 -0.18
C GLN A 267 -6.78 -10.41 -0.73
N VAL A 268 -7.21 -11.18 -1.74
CA VAL A 268 -8.52 -11.01 -2.39
C VAL A 268 -9.58 -11.95 -1.83
N GLY A 269 -9.21 -13.21 -1.55
CA GLY A 269 -10.16 -14.28 -1.21
C GLY A 269 -10.65 -14.28 0.24
N LYS A 270 -10.02 -13.52 1.14
CA LYS A 270 -10.36 -13.47 2.56
C LYS A 270 -10.82 -12.07 2.97
N GLN A 271 -11.69 -12.02 3.99
CA GLN A 271 -12.09 -10.74 4.59
C GLN A 271 -10.87 -9.98 5.11
N ARG A 272 -10.84 -8.68 4.81
CA ARG A 272 -9.77 -7.75 5.20
C ARG A 272 -10.39 -6.45 5.71
N THR A 273 -10.82 -6.46 6.98
CA THR A 273 -11.37 -5.30 7.68
C THR A 273 -10.55 -4.98 8.91
N TYR A 274 -10.40 -3.71 9.22
CA TYR A 274 -9.47 -3.20 10.21
C TYR A 274 -10.17 -2.21 11.13
N ARG A 275 -9.78 -2.19 12.41
CA ARG A 275 -10.22 -1.19 13.36
C ARG A 275 -9.58 0.15 13.03
N LEU A 276 -10.36 1.22 13.06
CA LEU A 276 -9.90 2.57 12.71
C LEU A 276 -9.99 3.54 13.91
N ASP A 277 -10.12 3.03 15.13
CA ASP A 277 -10.28 3.87 16.34
C ASP A 277 -9.07 4.80 16.49
N ARG A 278 -7.85 4.28 16.36
CA ARG A 278 -6.64 5.10 16.45
C ARG A 278 -6.53 6.18 15.36
N LEU A 279 -7.03 5.89 14.16
CA LEU A 279 -7.10 6.87 13.08
C LEU A 279 -8.05 8.04 13.45
N ARG A 280 -9.20 7.71 14.04
CA ARG A 280 -10.21 8.71 14.45
C ARG A 280 -9.81 9.44 15.70
N ASP A 281 -9.51 8.70 16.76
CA ASP A 281 -9.38 9.25 18.11
C ASP A 281 -8.01 9.90 18.35
N GLU A 282 -6.93 9.33 17.80
CA GLU A 282 -5.58 9.82 18.03
C GLU A 282 -5.08 10.75 16.90
N LEU A 283 -5.40 10.46 15.62
CA LEU A 283 -5.02 11.32 14.49
C LEU A 283 -6.10 12.32 14.09
N GLY A 284 -7.31 12.25 14.66
CA GLY A 284 -8.41 13.17 14.38
C GLY A 284 -8.92 13.09 12.93
N ILE A 285 -8.78 11.93 12.29
CA ILE A 285 -9.16 11.74 10.89
C ILE A 285 -10.46 10.95 10.80
N GLU A 286 -11.54 11.60 10.38
CA GLU A 286 -12.74 10.90 9.95
C GLU A 286 -12.59 10.50 8.47
N PRO A 287 -12.53 9.18 8.16
CA PRO A 287 -12.33 8.72 6.80
C PRO A 287 -13.55 9.00 5.91
N ILE A 288 -13.31 9.28 4.65
CA ILE A 288 -14.38 9.29 3.62
C ILE A 288 -14.76 7.86 3.25
N SER A 289 -15.98 7.67 2.76
CA SER A 289 -16.46 6.37 2.27
C SER A 289 -15.76 5.97 0.97
N THR A 290 -15.70 4.66 0.71
CA THR A 290 -15.19 4.13 -0.55
C THR A 290 -15.98 4.70 -1.73
N THR A 291 -15.28 5.24 -2.71
CA THR A 291 -15.85 5.72 -3.96
C THR A 291 -14.94 5.36 -5.14
N VAL A 292 -15.53 4.75 -6.15
CA VAL A 292 -14.86 4.44 -7.42
C VAL A 292 -15.56 5.13 -8.60
N SER A 293 -16.45 6.08 -8.32
CA SER A 293 -17.22 6.80 -9.34
C SER A 293 -16.35 7.50 -10.39
N ASP A 294 -15.20 8.00 -9.96
CA ASP A 294 -14.24 8.68 -10.84
C ASP A 294 -13.18 7.74 -11.44
N ALA A 295 -13.25 6.44 -11.15
CA ALA A 295 -12.24 5.46 -11.59
C ALA A 295 -12.11 5.39 -13.13
N GLY A 296 -13.18 5.67 -13.88
CA GLY A 296 -13.13 5.78 -15.35
C GLY A 296 -12.07 6.78 -15.83
N LYS A 297 -11.99 7.95 -15.20
CA LYS A 297 -11.01 8.99 -15.52
C LYS A 297 -9.56 8.57 -15.26
N TRP A 298 -9.34 7.73 -14.24
CA TRP A 298 -7.99 7.27 -13.87
C TRP A 298 -7.52 6.11 -14.72
N LEU A 299 -8.45 5.25 -15.16
CA LEU A 299 -8.17 4.09 -16.00
C LEU A 299 -7.79 4.48 -17.43
N GLU A 300 -8.34 5.57 -17.96
CA GLU A 300 -8.03 6.09 -19.29
C GLU A 300 -6.62 6.66 -19.42
N HIS A 301 -6.07 7.21 -18.31
CA HIS A 301 -4.74 7.84 -18.30
C HIS A 301 -3.60 6.89 -17.94
N GLY A 302 -3.88 5.62 -17.67
CA GLY A 302 -2.92 4.59 -17.26
C GLY A 302 -2.68 3.46 -18.28
N ALA A 303 -3.24 3.57 -19.48
CA ALA A 303 -3.10 2.59 -20.56
C ALA A 303 -1.92 2.92 -21.50
#